data_9fd1bd042dfaed0bc8afc62f82ebf09a
#
_entry.id   9fd1bd042dfaed0bc8afc62f82ebf09a
#
_cell.length_a   1.000
_cell.length_b   1.000
_cell.length_c   1.000
_cell.angle_alpha   90.00
_cell.angle_beta   90.00
_cell.angle_gamma   90.00
#
_symmetry.space_group_name_H-M   'P 1'
#
loop_
_entity.id
_entity.type
_entity.pdbx_description
1 polymer ?
#
loop_
_entity_poly.entity_id
_entity_poly.type
_entity_poly.pdbx_seq_one_letter_code
_entity_poly.pdbx_strand_id
1 'polypeptide(L)'
;MTRILIFTLIVLAAAAGLAWLADRPGAVTITWLGYQIETTAFVATVAVGLLVVALILLWALLRYLFTRPAAIAAHVRERRQQQGYDALSRGLLAIGVGDRAQAQRYAGIAGRNLPRDPLTALLRAQAAQLKGDRAAARRAFETMLDRPETELLGLRGLFLEAKRGEDNDAARALAEQAVKRDPKLGWGVTALFDMQARAGDYDGALNTLAIARDNGHIEPSVALRRRAILLTAEARDAESADPDKALRLANEALRLAPSLVPAAEIAGRVLASKGESRPASRLIVRTWKLSPHPDLALVYAFARAGDAPRERLKRVKYLASLTPGDIEGPIAVANAAIDAHEWDEARAALAPYLDARPPARVCTLMARIEAGELGDKGREREWLARALRAPRDRAWIADGYISDRWLPVSPVTGAVDGFEWKAPVDAIGRGDDTLVIEERPAPAVVAPPPLVAPPAEVPARGEVIDVNKEKEDRAAAKTPPAPPQPPTRPEPKPKPAIFVPERPPDDPGVAQTEIEESPNSLERLRTAQFR
;
A
#
# COMPACT_ATOMS: atom_id res chain seq x y z
N MET A 1 -6.17 -70.29 17.32
CA MET A 1 -6.23 -71.68 17.77
C MET A 1 -7.66 -72.20 17.74
N THR A 2 -8.62 -71.63 18.45
CA THR A 2 -10.04 -72.09 18.52
C THR A 2 -10.75 -72.18 17.14
N ARG A 3 -10.52 -71.26 16.20
CA ARG A 3 -11.15 -71.27 14.86
C ARG A 3 -10.64 -72.40 13.95
N ILE A 4 -9.35 -72.75 14.08
CA ILE A 4 -8.75 -73.83 13.33
C ILE A 4 -9.27 -75.18 13.87
N LEU A 5 -9.40 -75.33 15.22
CA LEU A 5 -9.92 -76.52 15.88
C LEU A 5 -11.39 -76.75 15.52
N ILE A 6 -12.23 -75.69 15.48
CA ILE A 6 -13.63 -75.77 15.06
C ILE A 6 -13.73 -76.16 13.58
N PHE A 7 -12.88 -75.56 12.70
CA PHE A 7 -12.87 -75.90 11.29
C PHE A 7 -12.48 -77.37 11.06
N THR A 8 -11.42 -77.82 11.76
CA THR A 8 -10.99 -79.24 11.66
C THR A 8 -12.06 -80.20 12.15
N LEU A 9 -12.75 -79.84 13.24
CA LEU A 9 -13.86 -80.65 13.77
C LEU A 9 -15.03 -80.75 12.77
N ILE A 10 -15.40 -79.63 12.12
CA ILE A 10 -16.45 -79.58 11.09
C ILE A 10 -16.07 -80.43 9.87
N VAL A 11 -14.82 -80.33 9.41
CA VAL A 11 -14.34 -81.15 8.30
C VAL A 11 -14.33 -82.64 8.64
N LEU A 12 -13.90 -83.00 9.85
CA LEU A 12 -13.91 -84.37 10.31
C LEU A 12 -15.34 -84.95 10.43
N ALA A 13 -16.26 -84.17 10.96
CA ALA A 13 -17.68 -84.53 11.06
C ALA A 13 -18.36 -84.70 9.71
N ALA A 14 -18.01 -83.79 8.75
CA ALA A 14 -18.48 -83.89 7.38
C ALA A 14 -17.92 -85.15 6.65
N ALA A 15 -16.61 -85.44 6.83
CA ALA A 15 -15.97 -86.62 6.27
C ALA A 15 -16.58 -87.92 6.87
N ALA A 16 -16.80 -87.98 8.17
CA ALA A 16 -17.45 -89.11 8.82
C ALA A 16 -18.92 -89.33 8.37
N GLY A 17 -19.64 -88.21 8.15
CA GLY A 17 -21.00 -88.23 7.62
C GLY A 17 -21.08 -88.71 6.18
N LEU A 18 -20.13 -88.30 5.33
CA LEU A 18 -20.02 -88.78 3.94
C LEU A 18 -19.58 -90.21 3.86
N ALA A 19 -18.69 -90.70 4.70
CA ALA A 19 -18.30 -92.11 4.80
C ALA A 19 -19.50 -92.99 5.24
N TRP A 20 -20.23 -92.56 6.22
CA TRP A 20 -21.45 -93.25 6.65
C TRP A 20 -22.55 -93.32 5.60
N LEU A 21 -22.70 -92.29 4.76
CA LEU A 21 -23.64 -92.23 3.65
C LEU A 21 -23.20 -93.10 2.46
N ALA A 22 -21.90 -93.28 2.25
CA ALA A 22 -21.32 -94.13 1.19
C ALA A 22 -21.60 -95.66 1.45
N ASP A 23 -21.63 -96.08 2.71
CA ASP A 23 -21.90 -97.47 3.10
C ASP A 23 -23.38 -97.84 3.09
N ARG A 24 -24.29 -96.87 2.83
CA ARG A 24 -25.75 -97.16 2.72
C ARG A 24 -26.26 -96.87 1.28
N PRO A 25 -26.60 -97.88 0.47
CA PRO A 25 -27.11 -97.69 -0.86
C PRO A 25 -28.53 -97.10 -0.80
N GLY A 26 -28.69 -95.84 -0.96
CA GLY A 26 -29.97 -95.10 -1.16
C GLY A 26 -30.03 -94.52 -2.54
N ALA A 27 -31.09 -94.76 -3.34
CA ALA A 27 -31.32 -94.14 -4.65
C ALA A 27 -32.16 -92.86 -4.41
N VAL A 28 -31.68 -91.71 -4.96
CA VAL A 28 -32.42 -90.43 -5.02
C VAL A 28 -32.81 -90.24 -6.49
N THR A 29 -34.13 -90.17 -6.72
CA THR A 29 -34.69 -89.90 -8.06
C THR A 29 -35.20 -88.48 -8.12
N ILE A 30 -34.62 -87.62 -8.96
CA ILE A 30 -35.05 -86.23 -9.18
C ILE A 30 -35.74 -86.12 -10.49
N THR A 31 -37.03 -85.83 -10.51
CA THR A 31 -37.82 -85.63 -11.73
C THR A 31 -37.93 -84.10 -11.99
N TRP A 32 -37.37 -83.65 -13.12
CA TRP A 32 -37.47 -82.24 -13.54
C TRP A 32 -37.79 -82.14 -15.02
N LEU A 33 -38.91 -81.54 -15.38
CA LEU A 33 -39.32 -81.27 -16.74
C LEU A 33 -39.39 -82.59 -17.63
N GLY A 34 -39.79 -83.73 -17.02
CA GLY A 34 -39.92 -85.01 -17.76
C GLY A 34 -38.65 -85.85 -17.82
N TYR A 35 -37.53 -85.36 -17.30
CA TYR A 35 -36.28 -86.12 -17.16
C TYR A 35 -36.20 -86.72 -15.75
N GLN A 36 -35.95 -88.02 -15.65
CA GLN A 36 -35.64 -88.74 -14.43
C GLN A 36 -34.13 -88.93 -14.32
N ILE A 37 -33.53 -88.33 -13.34
CA ILE A 37 -32.11 -88.51 -13.02
C ILE A 37 -32.05 -89.39 -11.77
N GLU A 38 -31.63 -90.63 -11.94
CA GLU A 38 -31.38 -91.57 -10.86
C GLU A 38 -29.91 -91.50 -10.45
N THR A 39 -29.68 -91.16 -9.21
CA THR A 39 -28.34 -91.05 -8.62
C THR A 39 -28.31 -91.65 -7.21
N THR A 40 -27.14 -92.07 -6.78
CA THR A 40 -26.99 -92.54 -5.41
C THR A 40 -27.05 -91.38 -4.42
N ALA A 41 -27.60 -91.55 -3.21
CA ALA A 41 -27.69 -90.53 -2.18
C ALA A 41 -26.35 -89.90 -1.84
N PHE A 42 -25.25 -90.63 -1.96
CA PHE A 42 -23.89 -90.16 -1.83
C PHE A 42 -23.53 -89.12 -2.89
N VAL A 43 -23.74 -89.42 -4.16
CA VAL A 43 -23.41 -88.48 -5.28
C VAL A 43 -24.29 -87.23 -5.20
N ALA A 44 -25.58 -87.35 -4.88
CA ALA A 44 -26.46 -86.20 -4.69
C ALA A 44 -25.96 -85.26 -3.58
N THR A 45 -25.54 -85.84 -2.45
CA THR A 45 -25.04 -85.04 -1.30
C THR A 45 -23.70 -84.37 -1.65
N VAL A 46 -22.78 -85.04 -2.34
CA VAL A 46 -21.52 -84.45 -2.77
C VAL A 46 -21.78 -83.31 -3.78
N ALA A 47 -22.72 -83.51 -4.72
CA ALA A 47 -23.10 -82.47 -5.69
C ALA A 47 -23.68 -81.23 -5.03
N VAL A 48 -24.57 -81.39 -4.04
CA VAL A 48 -25.10 -80.27 -3.25
C VAL A 48 -24.00 -79.59 -2.42
N GLY A 49 -23.10 -80.39 -1.81
CA GLY A 49 -21.94 -79.84 -1.09
C GLY A 49 -21.02 -79.02 -2.00
N LEU A 50 -20.71 -79.51 -3.19
CA LEU A 50 -19.93 -78.75 -4.18
C LEU A 50 -20.65 -77.47 -4.65
N LEU A 51 -21.96 -77.53 -4.84
CA LEU A 51 -22.76 -76.36 -5.18
C LEU A 51 -22.73 -75.31 -4.09
N VAL A 52 -22.86 -75.70 -2.82
CA VAL A 52 -22.75 -74.79 -1.68
C VAL A 52 -21.38 -74.17 -1.57
N VAL A 53 -20.30 -74.98 -1.75
CA VAL A 53 -18.93 -74.46 -1.77
C VAL A 53 -18.74 -73.49 -2.93
N ALA A 54 -19.24 -73.81 -4.13
CA ALA A 54 -19.17 -72.89 -5.30
C ALA A 54 -19.94 -71.61 -5.05
N LEU A 55 -21.11 -71.63 -4.41
CA LEU A 55 -21.86 -70.43 -4.03
C LEU A 55 -21.13 -69.60 -2.99
N ILE A 56 -20.51 -70.24 -1.99
CA ILE A 56 -19.69 -69.54 -0.97
C ILE A 56 -18.48 -68.89 -1.64
N LEU A 57 -17.78 -69.58 -2.54
CA LEU A 57 -16.64 -69.01 -3.27
C LEU A 57 -17.08 -67.87 -4.20
N LEU A 58 -18.20 -68.03 -4.88
CA LEU A 58 -18.78 -66.97 -5.70
C LEU A 58 -19.16 -65.75 -4.86
N TRP A 59 -19.81 -65.98 -3.72
CA TRP A 59 -20.11 -64.91 -2.77
C TRP A 59 -18.83 -64.19 -2.23
N ALA A 60 -17.81 -64.97 -1.85
CA ALA A 60 -16.53 -64.43 -1.41
C ALA A 60 -15.83 -63.63 -2.52
N LEU A 61 -15.89 -64.14 -3.75
CA LEU A 61 -15.34 -63.44 -4.93
C LEU A 61 -16.09 -62.15 -5.24
N LEU A 62 -17.43 -62.20 -5.25
CA LEU A 62 -18.26 -61.00 -5.40
C LEU A 62 -17.97 -59.97 -4.29
N ARG A 63 -17.96 -60.39 -3.05
CA ARG A 63 -17.64 -59.55 -1.90
C ARG A 63 -16.24 -58.96 -2.04
N TYR A 64 -15.25 -59.73 -2.46
CA TYR A 64 -13.88 -59.26 -2.70
C TYR A 64 -13.84 -58.21 -3.83
N LEU A 65 -14.57 -58.45 -4.92
CA LEU A 65 -14.64 -57.56 -6.08
C LEU A 65 -15.32 -56.22 -5.71
N PHE A 66 -16.38 -56.23 -4.89
CA PHE A 66 -17.12 -55.01 -4.52
C PHE A 66 -16.54 -54.27 -3.33
N THR A 67 -15.77 -54.88 -2.42
CA THR A 67 -15.21 -54.21 -1.24
C THR A 67 -13.80 -53.65 -1.48
N ARG A 68 -13.03 -54.19 -2.37
CA ARG A 68 -11.66 -53.75 -2.68
C ARG A 68 -11.58 -52.42 -3.41
N PRO A 69 -12.44 -52.05 -4.37
CA PRO A 69 -12.37 -50.78 -5.04
C PRO A 69 -12.42 -49.57 -4.10
N ALA A 70 -13.24 -49.63 -3.04
CA ALA A 70 -13.37 -48.57 -2.06
C ALA A 70 -12.07 -48.37 -1.24
N ALA A 71 -11.39 -49.45 -0.83
CA ALA A 71 -10.11 -49.36 -0.12
C ALA A 71 -8.98 -48.83 -0.99
N ILE A 72 -8.94 -49.26 -2.28
CA ILE A 72 -7.97 -48.77 -3.26
C ILE A 72 -8.23 -47.30 -3.54
N ALA A 73 -9.49 -46.89 -3.73
CA ALA A 73 -9.86 -45.49 -3.95
C ALA A 73 -9.50 -44.60 -2.71
N ALA A 74 -9.69 -45.09 -1.50
CA ALA A 74 -9.29 -44.39 -0.27
C ALA A 74 -7.75 -44.20 -0.20
N HIS A 75 -6.99 -45.26 -0.47
CA HIS A 75 -5.53 -45.21 -0.48
C HIS A 75 -4.96 -44.29 -1.59
N VAL A 76 -5.55 -44.33 -2.77
CA VAL A 76 -5.18 -43.41 -3.88
C VAL A 76 -5.50 -41.95 -3.49
N ARG A 77 -6.65 -41.70 -2.82
CA ARG A 77 -7.01 -40.35 -2.35
C ARG A 77 -6.03 -39.86 -1.30
N GLU A 78 -5.66 -40.68 -0.34
CA GLU A 78 -4.67 -40.35 0.70
C GLU A 78 -3.30 -40.03 0.10
N ARG A 79 -2.79 -40.86 -0.82
CA ARG A 79 -1.53 -40.58 -1.54
C ARG A 79 -1.59 -39.28 -2.33
N ARG A 80 -2.71 -38.99 -2.99
CA ARG A 80 -2.91 -37.71 -3.70
C ARG A 80 -2.89 -36.53 -2.74
N GLN A 81 -3.52 -36.65 -1.58
CA GLN A 81 -3.48 -35.59 -0.58
C GLN A 81 -2.06 -35.35 -0.07
N GLN A 82 -1.31 -36.40 0.29
CA GLN A 82 0.08 -36.27 0.72
C GLN A 82 0.95 -35.61 -0.34
N GLN A 83 0.86 -36.06 -1.61
CA GLN A 83 1.55 -35.43 -2.74
C GLN A 83 1.13 -33.96 -2.94
N GLY A 84 -0.13 -33.64 -2.67
CA GLY A 84 -0.64 -32.28 -2.72
C GLY A 84 0.00 -31.37 -1.67
N TYR A 85 0.07 -31.80 -0.42
CA TYR A 85 0.71 -31.06 0.66
C TYR A 85 2.23 -30.94 0.50
N ASP A 86 2.90 -32.00 0.02
CA ASP A 86 4.31 -31.94 -0.33
C ASP A 86 4.56 -30.90 -1.44
N ALA A 87 3.72 -30.89 -2.46
CA ALA A 87 3.80 -29.92 -3.55
C ALA A 87 3.52 -28.50 -3.05
N LEU A 88 2.56 -28.31 -2.13
CA LEU A 88 2.25 -27.03 -1.52
C LEU A 88 3.47 -26.49 -0.75
N SER A 89 4.06 -27.31 0.11
CA SER A 89 5.24 -26.93 0.88
C SER A 89 6.42 -26.54 -0.02
N ARG A 90 6.75 -27.40 -1.00
CA ARG A 90 7.83 -27.13 -1.96
C ARG A 90 7.55 -25.91 -2.84
N GLY A 91 6.28 -25.71 -3.20
CA GLY A 91 5.86 -24.55 -3.98
C GLY A 91 6.03 -23.23 -3.23
N LEU A 92 5.66 -23.19 -1.95
CA LEU A 92 5.87 -22.02 -1.08
C LEU A 92 7.37 -21.73 -0.88
N LEU A 93 8.19 -22.77 -0.69
CA LEU A 93 9.64 -22.61 -0.62
C LEU A 93 10.20 -22.05 -1.94
N ALA A 94 9.75 -22.58 -3.09
CA ALA A 94 10.17 -22.09 -4.41
C ALA A 94 9.81 -20.61 -4.62
N ILE A 95 8.66 -20.15 -4.11
CA ILE A 95 8.28 -18.73 -4.13
C ILE A 95 9.24 -17.91 -3.26
N GLY A 96 9.54 -18.38 -2.05
CA GLY A 96 10.45 -17.69 -1.14
C GLY A 96 11.86 -17.52 -1.72
N VAL A 97 12.33 -18.49 -2.50
CA VAL A 97 13.64 -18.44 -3.19
C VAL A 97 13.57 -17.68 -4.52
N GLY A 98 12.35 -17.43 -5.06
CA GLY A 98 12.17 -16.77 -6.35
C GLY A 98 12.27 -17.70 -7.56
N ASP A 99 12.24 -19.03 -7.37
CA ASP A 99 12.29 -20.00 -8.46
C ASP A 99 10.92 -20.11 -9.15
N ARG A 100 10.81 -19.39 -10.27
CA ARG A 100 9.58 -19.31 -11.09
C ARG A 100 9.14 -20.66 -11.65
N ALA A 101 10.11 -21.46 -12.10
CA ALA A 101 9.83 -22.72 -12.76
C ALA A 101 9.28 -23.75 -11.76
N GLN A 102 9.92 -23.89 -10.62
CA GLN A 102 9.51 -24.78 -9.55
C GLN A 102 8.19 -24.34 -8.90
N ALA A 103 8.03 -23.04 -8.63
CA ALA A 103 6.78 -22.50 -8.10
C ALA A 103 5.58 -22.85 -8.98
N GLN A 104 5.69 -22.69 -10.32
CA GLN A 104 4.61 -23.06 -11.25
C GLN A 104 4.36 -24.56 -11.30
N ARG A 105 5.43 -25.36 -11.36
CA ARG A 105 5.31 -26.82 -11.38
C ARG A 105 4.55 -27.33 -10.16
N TYR A 106 4.96 -26.89 -8.98
CA TYR A 106 4.34 -27.32 -7.73
C TYR A 106 2.93 -26.74 -7.55
N ALA A 107 2.68 -25.50 -7.97
CA ALA A 107 1.32 -24.93 -8.00
C ALA A 107 0.36 -25.76 -8.88
N GLY A 108 0.85 -26.28 -10.02
CA GLY A 108 0.10 -27.17 -10.88
C GLY A 108 -0.19 -28.54 -10.24
N ILE A 109 0.78 -29.11 -9.50
CA ILE A 109 0.62 -30.40 -8.79
C ILE A 109 -0.36 -30.23 -7.62
N ALA A 110 -0.16 -29.20 -6.79
CA ALA A 110 -1.05 -28.88 -5.66
C ALA A 110 -2.48 -28.63 -6.17
N GLY A 111 -2.66 -27.88 -7.26
CA GLY A 111 -3.97 -27.59 -7.83
C GLY A 111 -4.75 -28.80 -8.32
N ARG A 112 -4.06 -29.85 -8.80
CA ARG A 112 -4.71 -31.12 -9.20
C ARG A 112 -5.06 -31.99 -8.00
N ASN A 113 -4.21 -32.00 -6.98
CA ASN A 113 -4.33 -32.92 -5.85
C ASN A 113 -5.16 -32.34 -4.70
N LEU A 114 -5.11 -31.00 -4.51
CA LEU A 114 -5.82 -30.23 -3.46
C LEU A 114 -6.62 -29.06 -4.06
N PRO A 115 -7.59 -29.30 -4.96
CA PRO A 115 -8.27 -28.22 -5.69
C PRO A 115 -9.11 -27.30 -4.79
N ARG A 116 -9.47 -27.77 -3.59
CA ARG A 116 -10.31 -27.03 -2.64
C ARG A 116 -9.54 -26.45 -1.45
N ASP A 117 -8.22 -26.63 -1.42
CA ASP A 117 -7.41 -26.11 -0.32
C ASP A 117 -7.13 -24.60 -0.52
N PRO A 118 -7.39 -23.77 0.50
CA PRO A 118 -7.15 -22.32 0.45
C PRO A 118 -5.71 -21.95 0.12
N LEU A 119 -4.74 -22.67 0.66
CA LEU A 119 -3.32 -22.41 0.43
C LEU A 119 -2.91 -22.76 -0.99
N THR A 120 -3.60 -23.71 -1.62
CA THR A 120 -3.36 -24.03 -3.04
C THR A 120 -3.79 -22.87 -3.94
N ALA A 121 -4.90 -22.21 -3.64
CA ALA A 121 -5.34 -21.03 -4.38
C ALA A 121 -4.31 -19.90 -4.24
N LEU A 122 -3.81 -19.66 -3.02
CA LEU A 122 -2.76 -18.68 -2.74
C LEU A 122 -1.46 -19.02 -3.51
N LEU A 123 -1.00 -20.28 -3.45
CA LEU A 123 0.20 -20.73 -4.15
C LEU A 123 0.09 -20.46 -5.67
N ARG A 124 -1.08 -20.76 -6.27
CA ARG A 124 -1.32 -20.50 -7.69
C ARG A 124 -1.26 -19.01 -8.02
N ALA A 125 -1.87 -18.16 -7.19
CA ALA A 125 -1.86 -16.72 -7.38
C ALA A 125 -0.43 -16.16 -7.30
N GLN A 126 0.32 -16.55 -6.26
CA GLN A 126 1.70 -16.10 -6.06
C GLN A 126 2.67 -16.63 -7.13
N ALA A 127 2.50 -17.88 -7.58
CA ALA A 127 3.30 -18.42 -8.66
C ALA A 127 3.04 -17.70 -10.00
N ALA A 128 1.79 -17.30 -10.26
CA ALA A 128 1.44 -16.49 -11.41
C ALA A 128 2.05 -15.07 -11.31
N GLN A 129 2.00 -14.44 -10.14
CA GLN A 129 2.64 -13.15 -9.90
C GLN A 129 4.17 -13.21 -10.12
N LEU A 130 4.82 -14.25 -9.58
CA LEU A 130 6.26 -14.46 -9.73
C LEU A 130 6.67 -14.64 -11.20
N LYS A 131 5.79 -15.26 -12.02
CA LYS A 131 5.98 -15.37 -13.47
C LYS A 131 5.74 -14.07 -14.22
N GLY A 132 5.01 -13.12 -13.64
CA GLY A 132 4.56 -11.90 -14.30
C GLY A 132 3.26 -12.08 -15.10
N ASP A 133 2.55 -13.20 -14.94
CA ASP A 133 1.27 -13.47 -15.60
C ASP A 133 0.12 -12.84 -14.80
N ARG A 134 -0.09 -11.55 -15.03
CA ARG A 134 -1.12 -10.76 -14.32
C ARG A 134 -2.53 -11.32 -14.50
N ALA A 135 -2.84 -11.81 -15.73
CA ALA A 135 -4.17 -12.35 -16.01
C ALA A 135 -4.43 -13.65 -15.24
N ALA A 136 -3.43 -14.53 -15.12
CA ALA A 136 -3.54 -15.74 -14.31
C ALA A 136 -3.59 -15.42 -12.82
N ALA A 137 -2.80 -14.46 -12.33
CA ALA A 137 -2.82 -14.02 -10.94
C ALA A 137 -4.20 -13.45 -10.56
N ARG A 138 -4.74 -12.55 -11.39
CA ARG A 138 -6.07 -11.98 -11.21
C ARG A 138 -7.15 -13.05 -11.12
N ARG A 139 -7.21 -13.97 -12.09
CA ARG A 139 -8.17 -15.09 -12.07
C ARG A 139 -8.04 -15.96 -10.83
N ALA A 140 -6.81 -16.21 -10.37
CA ALA A 140 -6.59 -16.98 -9.16
C ALA A 140 -7.11 -16.25 -7.92
N PHE A 141 -6.91 -14.92 -7.80
CA PHE A 141 -7.46 -14.12 -6.72
C PHE A 141 -8.99 -14.00 -6.82
N GLU A 142 -9.56 -13.87 -8.02
CA GLU A 142 -11.02 -13.86 -8.24
C GLU A 142 -11.68 -15.16 -7.70
N THR A 143 -11.09 -16.33 -7.96
CA THR A 143 -11.60 -17.59 -7.40
C THR A 143 -11.52 -17.69 -5.88
N MET A 144 -10.69 -16.83 -5.22
CA MET A 144 -10.60 -16.77 -3.77
C MET A 144 -11.75 -15.96 -3.15
N LEU A 145 -12.42 -15.12 -3.91
CA LEU A 145 -13.58 -14.35 -3.45
C LEU A 145 -14.81 -15.24 -3.17
N ASP A 146 -14.89 -16.39 -3.83
CA ASP A 146 -16.03 -17.32 -3.68
C ASP A 146 -16.10 -18.01 -2.31
N ARG A 147 -15.06 -17.83 -1.47
CA ARG A 147 -14.94 -18.52 -0.18
C ARG A 147 -14.64 -17.54 0.95
N PRO A 148 -15.41 -17.57 2.02
CA PRO A 148 -15.24 -16.65 3.15
C PRO A 148 -13.84 -16.73 3.79
N GLU A 149 -13.20 -17.90 3.77
CA GLU A 149 -11.87 -18.14 4.35
C GLU A 149 -10.74 -17.44 3.56
N THR A 150 -10.92 -17.24 2.25
CA THR A 150 -9.92 -16.67 1.34
C THR A 150 -10.33 -15.32 0.75
N GLU A 151 -11.57 -14.89 0.97
CA GLU A 151 -12.15 -13.66 0.40
C GLU A 151 -11.25 -12.44 0.65
N LEU A 152 -10.87 -12.21 1.90
CA LEU A 152 -10.04 -11.05 2.28
C LEU A 152 -8.65 -11.10 1.64
N LEU A 153 -8.10 -12.29 1.47
CA LEU A 153 -6.81 -12.48 0.79
C LEU A 153 -6.95 -12.26 -0.72
N GLY A 154 -8.06 -12.72 -1.31
CA GLY A 154 -8.42 -12.45 -2.70
C GLY A 154 -8.57 -10.95 -2.97
N LEU A 155 -9.31 -10.23 -2.11
CA LEU A 155 -9.47 -8.78 -2.20
C LEU A 155 -8.12 -8.04 -2.15
N ARG A 156 -7.24 -8.44 -1.21
CA ARG A 156 -5.89 -7.85 -1.12
C ARG A 156 -5.06 -8.13 -2.37
N GLY A 157 -5.13 -9.34 -2.89
CA GLY A 157 -4.42 -9.72 -4.11
C GLY A 157 -4.88 -8.92 -5.33
N LEU A 158 -6.20 -8.80 -5.52
CA LEU A 158 -6.79 -8.01 -6.60
C LEU A 158 -6.49 -6.51 -6.45
N PHE A 159 -6.54 -5.98 -5.23
CA PHE A 159 -6.14 -4.61 -4.92
C PHE A 159 -4.70 -4.31 -5.37
N LEU A 160 -3.77 -5.21 -5.05
CA LEU A 160 -2.36 -5.05 -5.45
C LEU A 160 -2.18 -5.15 -6.97
N GLU A 161 -2.94 -6.02 -7.65
CA GLU A 161 -2.92 -6.11 -9.12
C GLU A 161 -3.53 -4.86 -9.77
N ALA A 162 -4.63 -4.32 -9.24
CA ALA A 162 -5.23 -3.06 -9.69
C ALA A 162 -4.24 -1.90 -9.53
N LYS A 163 -3.58 -1.80 -8.36
CA LYS A 163 -2.54 -0.78 -8.13
C LYS A 163 -1.35 -0.88 -9.09
N ARG A 164 -0.89 -2.09 -9.40
CA ARG A 164 0.18 -2.29 -10.40
C ARG A 164 -0.25 -1.96 -11.83
N GLY A 165 -1.55 -2.07 -12.09
CA GLY A 165 -2.18 -1.70 -13.37
C GLY A 165 -2.57 -0.24 -13.46
N GLU A 166 -2.33 0.56 -12.41
CA GLU A 166 -2.72 1.97 -12.30
C GLU A 166 -4.24 2.18 -12.39
N ASP A 167 -5.02 1.11 -12.17
CA ASP A 167 -6.49 1.15 -12.12
C ASP A 167 -6.93 1.58 -10.70
N ASN A 168 -6.93 2.88 -10.48
CA ASN A 168 -7.23 3.46 -9.17
C ASN A 168 -8.69 3.25 -8.76
N ASP A 169 -9.62 3.23 -9.72
CA ASP A 169 -11.05 3.03 -9.45
C ASP A 169 -11.32 1.61 -8.96
N ALA A 170 -10.78 0.61 -9.67
CA ALA A 170 -10.86 -0.78 -9.22
C ALA A 170 -10.16 -0.99 -7.86
N ALA A 171 -8.98 -0.39 -7.65
CA ALA A 171 -8.28 -0.48 -6.38
C ALA A 171 -9.10 0.11 -5.23
N ARG A 172 -9.73 1.27 -5.44
CA ARG A 172 -10.61 1.91 -4.45
C ARG A 172 -11.81 1.01 -4.11
N ALA A 173 -12.51 0.49 -5.12
CA ALA A 173 -13.66 -0.38 -4.92
C ALA A 173 -13.30 -1.64 -4.11
N LEU A 174 -12.13 -2.25 -4.40
CA LEU A 174 -11.63 -3.43 -3.67
C LEU A 174 -11.25 -3.10 -2.22
N ALA A 175 -10.65 -1.94 -1.96
CA ALA A 175 -10.36 -1.48 -0.62
C ALA A 175 -11.65 -1.20 0.18
N GLU A 176 -12.67 -0.59 -0.45
CA GLU A 176 -13.99 -0.38 0.17
C GLU A 176 -14.66 -1.69 0.54
N GLN A 177 -14.62 -2.69 -0.35
CA GLN A 177 -15.15 -4.02 -0.06
C GLN A 177 -14.42 -4.67 1.11
N ALA A 178 -13.08 -4.57 1.16
CA ALA A 178 -12.28 -5.12 2.24
C ALA A 178 -12.65 -4.48 3.60
N VAL A 179 -12.78 -3.15 3.65
CA VAL A 179 -13.16 -2.41 4.88
C VAL A 179 -14.59 -2.73 5.31
N LYS A 180 -15.53 -2.88 4.36
CA LYS A 180 -16.92 -3.30 4.66
C LYS A 180 -16.97 -4.71 5.23
N ARG A 181 -16.11 -5.60 4.76
CA ARG A 181 -16.07 -6.99 5.20
C ARG A 181 -15.42 -7.14 6.56
N ASP A 182 -14.31 -6.48 6.79
CA ASP A 182 -13.61 -6.47 8.06
C ASP A 182 -12.91 -5.13 8.32
N PRO A 183 -13.51 -4.24 9.13
CA PRO A 183 -12.91 -2.94 9.49
C PRO A 183 -11.59 -3.04 10.27
N LYS A 184 -11.24 -4.23 10.78
CA LYS A 184 -9.99 -4.48 11.51
C LYS A 184 -8.79 -4.71 10.56
N LEU A 185 -9.03 -4.79 9.27
CA LEU A 185 -7.98 -4.95 8.27
C LEU A 185 -7.22 -3.64 8.02
N GLY A 186 -6.12 -3.43 8.74
CA GLY A 186 -5.33 -2.20 8.65
C GLY A 186 -4.92 -1.80 7.24
N TRP A 187 -4.55 -2.76 6.38
CA TRP A 187 -4.16 -2.45 5.00
C TRP A 187 -5.32 -1.86 4.17
N GLY A 188 -6.54 -2.39 4.35
CA GLY A 188 -7.72 -1.92 3.61
C GLY A 188 -8.11 -0.51 4.04
N VAL A 189 -8.14 -0.29 5.35
CA VAL A 189 -8.46 1.02 5.95
C VAL A 189 -7.44 2.08 5.53
N THR A 190 -6.13 1.77 5.60
CA THR A 190 -5.08 2.71 5.20
C THR A 190 -5.15 3.00 3.70
N ALA A 191 -5.28 1.96 2.87
CA ALA A 191 -5.36 2.12 1.42
C ALA A 191 -6.58 2.95 0.99
N LEU A 192 -7.75 2.66 1.57
CA LEU A 192 -8.97 3.39 1.28
C LEU A 192 -8.85 4.87 1.68
N PHE A 193 -8.34 5.14 2.89
CA PHE A 193 -8.10 6.49 3.38
C PHE A 193 -7.20 7.29 2.43
N ASP A 194 -6.06 6.73 2.05
CA ASP A 194 -5.10 7.41 1.17
C ASP A 194 -5.71 7.68 -0.21
N MET A 195 -6.50 6.75 -0.75
CA MET A 195 -7.14 6.92 -2.05
C MET A 195 -8.26 7.97 -2.01
N GLN A 196 -9.08 7.99 -0.95
CA GLN A 196 -10.12 8.99 -0.76
C GLN A 196 -9.53 10.39 -0.58
N ALA A 197 -8.48 10.51 0.26
CA ALA A 197 -7.80 11.79 0.48
C ALA A 197 -7.18 12.36 -0.80
N ARG A 198 -6.55 11.52 -1.63
CA ARG A 198 -5.98 11.93 -2.93
C ARG A 198 -7.05 12.32 -3.95
N ALA A 199 -8.18 11.64 -3.93
CA ALA A 199 -9.29 11.94 -4.82
C ALA A 199 -10.10 13.18 -4.41
N GLY A 200 -9.81 13.80 -3.24
CA GLY A 200 -10.58 14.92 -2.71
C GLY A 200 -11.92 14.51 -2.07
N ASP A 201 -12.12 13.20 -1.86
CA ASP A 201 -13.30 12.70 -1.15
C ASP A 201 -13.06 12.81 0.36
N TYR A 202 -13.15 14.03 0.88
CA TYR A 202 -12.82 14.32 2.27
C TYR A 202 -13.83 13.75 3.25
N ASP A 203 -15.12 13.72 2.90
CA ASP A 203 -16.16 13.08 3.71
C ASP A 203 -15.91 11.58 3.86
N GLY A 204 -15.62 10.89 2.75
CA GLY A 204 -15.24 9.48 2.77
C GLY A 204 -13.98 9.23 3.61
N ALA A 205 -12.95 10.07 3.43
CA ALA A 205 -11.70 9.98 4.18
C ALA A 205 -11.91 10.22 5.70
N LEU A 206 -12.79 11.13 6.10
CA LEU A 206 -13.14 11.37 7.50
C LEU A 206 -13.81 10.15 8.14
N ASN A 207 -14.72 9.51 7.40
CA ASN A 207 -15.38 8.28 7.85
C ASN A 207 -14.37 7.12 8.00
N THR A 208 -13.50 6.95 7.01
CA THR A 208 -12.45 5.91 7.05
C THR A 208 -11.44 6.18 8.16
N LEU A 209 -11.10 7.46 8.43
CA LEU A 209 -10.23 7.86 9.54
C LEU A 209 -10.84 7.51 10.91
N ALA A 210 -12.16 7.67 11.05
CA ALA A 210 -12.86 7.25 12.28
C ALA A 210 -12.75 5.73 12.47
N ILE A 211 -12.95 4.93 11.41
CA ILE A 211 -12.76 3.48 11.44
C ILE A 211 -11.31 3.13 11.83
N ALA A 212 -10.32 3.82 11.27
CA ALA A 212 -8.91 3.61 11.59
C ALA A 212 -8.60 3.86 13.07
N ARG A 213 -9.14 4.94 13.63
CA ARG A 213 -8.98 5.29 15.06
C ARG A 213 -9.66 4.27 15.96
N ASP A 214 -10.91 3.91 15.68
CA ASP A 214 -11.73 3.04 16.53
C ASP A 214 -11.21 1.60 16.57
N ASN A 215 -10.50 1.18 15.51
CA ASN A 215 -9.83 -0.13 15.44
C ASN A 215 -8.33 -0.09 15.81
N GLY A 216 -7.82 1.04 16.27
CA GLY A 216 -6.42 1.15 16.73
C GLY A 216 -5.37 1.11 15.61
N HIS A 217 -5.73 1.40 14.36
CA HIS A 217 -4.79 1.44 13.23
C HIS A 217 -3.97 2.73 13.18
N ILE A 218 -4.40 3.74 13.91
CA ILE A 218 -3.74 5.05 13.98
C ILE A 218 -3.76 5.55 15.42
N GLU A 219 -2.70 6.22 15.80
CA GLU A 219 -2.61 6.84 17.13
C GLU A 219 -3.61 8.01 17.23
N PRO A 220 -4.33 8.16 18.36
CA PRO A 220 -5.39 9.15 18.52
C PRO A 220 -4.97 10.60 18.22
N SER A 221 -3.76 11.00 18.60
CA SER A 221 -3.23 12.35 18.35
C SER A 221 -3.05 12.60 16.84
N VAL A 222 -2.52 11.63 16.12
CA VAL A 222 -2.34 11.67 14.66
C VAL A 222 -3.69 11.68 13.95
N ALA A 223 -4.66 10.90 14.44
CA ALA A 223 -6.02 10.89 13.91
C ALA A 223 -6.70 12.25 14.04
N LEU A 224 -6.56 12.91 15.20
CA LEU A 224 -7.10 14.25 15.41
C LEU A 224 -6.46 15.29 14.49
N ARG A 225 -5.15 15.21 14.29
CA ARG A 225 -4.41 16.10 13.39
C ARG A 225 -4.83 15.89 11.93
N ARG A 226 -4.91 14.64 11.45
CA ARG A 226 -5.39 14.33 10.10
C ARG A 226 -6.84 14.76 9.90
N ARG A 227 -7.70 14.58 10.91
CA ARG A 227 -9.07 15.09 10.88
C ARG A 227 -9.10 16.61 10.67
N ALA A 228 -8.29 17.37 11.39
CA ALA A 228 -8.21 18.83 11.22
C ALA A 228 -7.78 19.20 9.79
N ILE A 229 -6.83 18.50 9.20
CA ILE A 229 -6.36 18.71 7.82
C ILE A 229 -7.50 18.48 6.81
N LEU A 230 -8.22 17.35 6.92
CA LEU A 230 -9.32 17.03 6.02
C LEU A 230 -10.47 18.03 6.14
N LEU A 231 -10.85 18.41 7.37
CA LEU A 231 -11.85 19.44 7.62
C LEU A 231 -11.44 20.79 7.01
N THR A 232 -10.14 21.13 7.05
CA THR A 232 -9.62 22.37 6.44
C THR A 232 -9.67 22.29 4.92
N ALA A 233 -9.39 21.12 4.33
CA ALA A 233 -9.49 20.91 2.90
C ALA A 233 -10.95 21.06 2.41
N GLU A 234 -11.88 20.42 3.12
CA GLU A 234 -13.32 20.54 2.83
C GLU A 234 -13.83 22.00 3.04
N ALA A 235 -13.33 22.68 4.09
CA ALA A 235 -13.64 24.09 4.33
C ALA A 235 -13.20 24.98 3.17
N ARG A 236 -12.01 24.72 2.61
CA ARG A 236 -11.49 25.45 1.46
C ARG A 236 -12.34 25.24 0.21
N ASP A 237 -12.75 24.01 -0.05
CA ASP A 237 -13.61 23.69 -1.21
C ASP A 237 -15.01 24.29 -1.07
N ALA A 238 -15.52 24.41 0.16
CA ALA A 238 -16.81 25.01 0.46
C ALA A 238 -16.78 26.55 0.52
N GLU A 239 -15.62 27.19 0.63
CA GLU A 239 -15.47 28.63 0.97
C GLU A 239 -16.25 29.55 0.04
N SER A 240 -16.26 29.28 -1.27
CA SER A 240 -16.94 30.10 -2.28
C SER A 240 -18.44 29.79 -2.40
N ALA A 241 -18.84 28.54 -2.19
CA ALA A 241 -20.21 28.09 -2.40
C ALA A 241 -21.06 28.18 -1.12
N ASP A 242 -20.50 27.83 0.03
CA ASP A 242 -21.17 27.88 1.35
C ASP A 242 -20.18 28.38 2.41
N PRO A 243 -20.01 29.71 2.55
CA PRO A 243 -19.11 30.29 3.54
C PRO A 243 -19.46 29.92 4.99
N ASP A 244 -20.73 29.65 5.29
CA ASP A 244 -21.15 29.23 6.62
C ASP A 244 -20.68 27.81 6.93
N LYS A 245 -20.77 26.90 5.98
CA LYS A 245 -20.19 25.54 6.09
C LYS A 245 -18.68 25.64 6.25
N ALA A 246 -18.01 26.42 5.40
CA ALA A 246 -16.56 26.62 5.48
C ALA A 246 -16.13 27.11 6.85
N LEU A 247 -16.82 28.09 7.43
CA LEU A 247 -16.53 28.63 8.76
C LEU A 247 -16.73 27.58 9.86
N ARG A 248 -17.78 26.78 9.81
CA ARG A 248 -18.02 25.70 10.78
C ARG A 248 -16.89 24.67 10.74
N LEU A 249 -16.53 24.20 9.54
CA LEU A 249 -15.46 23.21 9.35
C LEU A 249 -14.10 23.74 9.78
N ALA A 250 -13.73 24.96 9.38
CA ALA A 250 -12.47 25.59 9.77
C ALA A 250 -12.39 25.81 11.29
N ASN A 251 -13.47 26.22 11.95
CA ASN A 251 -13.51 26.32 13.41
C ASN A 251 -13.38 24.96 14.10
N GLU A 252 -13.97 23.90 13.56
CA GLU A 252 -13.78 22.54 14.07
C GLU A 252 -12.33 22.11 13.92
N ALA A 253 -11.70 22.35 12.77
CA ALA A 253 -10.29 22.07 12.52
C ALA A 253 -9.38 22.79 13.53
N LEU A 254 -9.64 24.07 13.81
CA LEU A 254 -8.88 24.86 14.78
C LEU A 254 -9.06 24.42 16.24
N ARG A 255 -10.19 23.79 16.57
CA ARG A 255 -10.35 23.16 17.90
C ARG A 255 -9.45 21.95 18.05
N LEU A 256 -9.24 21.19 16.98
CA LEU A 256 -8.39 19.99 16.95
C LEU A 256 -6.90 20.35 16.80
N ALA A 257 -6.60 21.36 15.99
CA ALA A 257 -5.23 21.81 15.68
C ALA A 257 -5.16 23.36 15.69
N PRO A 258 -4.96 24.00 16.84
CA PRO A 258 -4.98 25.47 16.96
C PRO A 258 -3.88 26.20 16.17
N SER A 259 -2.80 25.52 15.82
CA SER A 259 -1.68 26.03 15.02
C SER A 259 -1.87 25.89 13.51
N LEU A 260 -3.03 25.36 13.04
CA LEU A 260 -3.27 25.09 11.63
C LEU A 260 -3.58 26.37 10.87
N VAL A 261 -2.56 26.94 10.24
CA VAL A 261 -2.60 28.21 9.51
C VAL A 261 -3.70 28.26 8.45
N PRO A 262 -3.84 27.28 7.55
CA PRO A 262 -4.85 27.34 6.48
C PRO A 262 -6.30 27.39 7.02
N ALA A 263 -6.57 26.68 8.12
CA ALA A 263 -7.89 26.73 8.76
C ALA A 263 -8.18 28.13 9.33
N ALA A 264 -7.17 28.76 9.95
CA ALA A 264 -7.32 30.10 10.50
C ALA A 264 -7.45 31.17 9.39
N GLU A 265 -6.76 30.99 8.30
CA GLU A 265 -6.86 31.82 7.11
C GLU A 265 -8.28 31.81 6.53
N ILE A 266 -8.85 30.63 6.28
CA ILE A 266 -10.21 30.45 5.76
C ILE A 266 -11.23 31.08 6.73
N ALA A 267 -11.19 30.69 8.00
CA ALA A 267 -12.13 31.22 9.00
C ALA A 267 -12.02 32.73 9.14
N GLY A 268 -10.80 33.28 9.13
CA GLY A 268 -10.53 34.71 9.20
C GLY A 268 -11.08 35.48 7.99
N ARG A 269 -10.89 34.98 6.76
CA ARG A 269 -11.45 35.57 5.54
C ARG A 269 -12.96 35.56 5.53
N VAL A 270 -13.57 34.44 5.89
CA VAL A 270 -15.04 34.32 5.95
C VAL A 270 -15.64 35.27 6.98
N LEU A 271 -15.04 35.36 8.18
CA LEU A 271 -15.50 36.31 9.21
C LEU A 271 -15.32 37.75 8.76
N ALA A 272 -14.19 38.07 8.12
CA ALA A 272 -13.95 39.41 7.58
C ALA A 272 -14.95 39.80 6.50
N SER A 273 -15.27 38.91 5.57
CA SER A 273 -16.26 39.14 4.52
C SER A 273 -17.68 39.36 5.06
N LYS A 274 -18.02 38.76 6.21
CA LYS A 274 -19.26 38.98 6.95
C LYS A 274 -19.28 40.28 7.78
N GLY A 275 -18.17 41.02 7.81
CA GLY A 275 -18.02 42.21 8.63
C GLY A 275 -17.71 41.92 10.11
N GLU A 276 -17.51 40.67 10.49
CA GLU A 276 -17.21 40.21 11.83
C GLU A 276 -15.72 40.40 12.18
N SER A 277 -15.23 41.63 12.12
CA SER A 277 -13.80 41.94 12.27
C SER A 277 -13.19 41.57 13.64
N ARG A 278 -13.96 41.69 14.73
CA ARG A 278 -13.49 41.35 16.09
C ARG A 278 -13.29 39.84 16.28
N PRO A 279 -14.24 38.94 15.91
CA PRO A 279 -14.05 37.50 15.90
C PRO A 279 -12.87 37.10 15.01
N ALA A 280 -12.80 37.62 13.78
CA ALA A 280 -11.69 37.37 12.86
C ALA A 280 -10.32 37.69 13.49
N SER A 281 -10.18 38.89 14.04
CA SER A 281 -8.95 39.34 14.67
C SER A 281 -8.54 38.45 15.85
N ARG A 282 -9.46 38.06 16.72
CA ARG A 282 -9.17 37.18 17.86
C ARG A 282 -8.70 35.79 17.43
N LEU A 283 -9.34 35.25 16.40
CA LEU A 283 -8.99 33.94 15.85
C LEU A 283 -7.58 33.97 15.24
N ILE A 284 -7.29 34.96 14.39
CA ILE A 284 -5.96 35.11 13.76
C ILE A 284 -4.87 35.32 14.80
N VAL A 285 -5.07 36.20 15.80
CA VAL A 285 -4.09 36.43 16.89
C VAL A 285 -3.77 35.13 17.65
N ARG A 286 -4.77 34.29 17.91
CA ARG A 286 -4.56 33.01 18.58
C ARG A 286 -3.64 32.08 17.79
N THR A 287 -3.90 31.92 16.48
CA THR A 287 -3.09 31.04 15.61
C THR A 287 -1.72 31.65 15.32
N TRP A 288 -1.64 33.02 15.14
CA TRP A 288 -0.39 33.72 14.92
C TRP A 288 0.64 33.49 16.05
N LYS A 289 0.20 33.51 17.30
CA LYS A 289 1.08 33.24 18.46
C LYS A 289 1.71 31.86 18.44
N LEU A 290 1.09 30.89 17.74
CA LEU A 290 1.56 29.50 17.61
C LEU A 290 2.36 29.26 16.33
N SER A 291 1.98 29.95 15.27
CA SER A 291 2.51 29.76 13.91
C SER A 291 2.40 31.05 13.11
N PRO A 292 3.36 31.98 13.24
CA PRO A 292 3.40 33.19 12.42
C PRO A 292 3.48 32.81 10.93
N HIS A 293 2.61 33.41 10.10
CA HIS A 293 2.53 33.11 8.69
C HIS A 293 2.06 34.34 7.88
N PRO A 294 2.60 34.59 6.68
CA PRO A 294 2.23 35.76 5.88
C PRO A 294 0.74 35.84 5.58
N ASP A 295 0.08 34.71 5.29
CA ASP A 295 -1.37 34.70 4.99
C ASP A 295 -2.21 35.15 6.17
N LEU A 296 -1.81 34.79 7.40
CA LEU A 296 -2.49 35.28 8.62
C LEU A 296 -2.32 36.79 8.77
N ALA A 297 -1.12 37.33 8.51
CA ALA A 297 -0.87 38.77 8.56
C ALA A 297 -1.71 39.50 7.51
N LEU A 298 -1.84 38.95 6.31
CA LEU A 298 -2.67 39.50 5.25
C LEU A 298 -4.15 39.53 5.66
N VAL A 299 -4.70 38.41 6.12
CA VAL A 299 -6.10 38.34 6.58
C VAL A 299 -6.34 39.28 7.75
N TYR A 300 -5.38 39.41 8.68
CA TYR A 300 -5.48 40.31 9.81
C TYR A 300 -5.46 41.78 9.39
N ALA A 301 -4.61 42.16 8.45
CA ALA A 301 -4.55 43.49 7.89
C ALA A 301 -5.89 43.93 7.29
N PHE A 302 -6.54 43.03 6.54
CA PHE A 302 -7.78 43.30 5.85
C PHE A 302 -9.04 42.81 6.58
N ALA A 303 -8.92 42.43 7.87
CA ALA A 303 -10.05 41.93 8.67
C ALA A 303 -11.18 42.95 8.85
N ARG A 304 -10.94 44.23 8.59
CA ARG A 304 -11.94 45.27 8.64
C ARG A 304 -12.01 46.01 7.32
N ALA A 305 -13.13 45.90 6.65
CA ALA A 305 -13.38 46.59 5.40
C ALA A 305 -13.35 48.12 5.60
N GLY A 306 -12.79 48.85 4.64
CA GLY A 306 -12.75 50.30 4.64
C GLY A 306 -11.62 50.96 5.50
N ASP A 307 -10.78 50.18 6.14
CA ASP A 307 -9.64 50.76 6.88
C ASP A 307 -8.64 51.42 5.90
N ALA A 308 -8.19 52.61 6.29
CA ALA A 308 -7.08 53.29 5.60
C ALA A 308 -5.77 52.50 5.75
N PRO A 309 -4.82 52.65 4.80
CA PRO A 309 -3.52 51.97 4.90
C PRO A 309 -2.81 52.15 6.22
N ARG A 310 -2.83 53.36 6.80
CA ARG A 310 -2.23 53.63 8.11
C ARG A 310 -2.90 52.88 9.26
N GLU A 311 -4.21 52.64 9.20
CA GLU A 311 -4.89 51.87 10.22
C GLU A 311 -4.57 50.37 10.10
N ARG A 312 -4.42 49.88 8.85
CA ARG A 312 -3.91 48.51 8.60
C ARG A 312 -2.49 48.36 9.17
N LEU A 313 -1.61 49.32 8.94
CA LEU A 313 -0.25 49.32 9.46
C LEU A 313 -0.24 49.25 11.02
N LYS A 314 -1.02 50.07 11.71
CA LYS A 314 -1.16 49.99 13.17
C LYS A 314 -1.57 48.61 13.64
N ARG A 315 -2.53 47.99 12.93
CA ARG A 315 -3.02 46.66 13.26
C ARG A 315 -1.93 45.62 13.09
N VAL A 316 -1.20 45.62 11.95
CA VAL A 316 -0.13 44.68 11.67
C VAL A 316 1.04 44.86 12.64
N LYS A 317 1.38 46.10 13.06
CA LYS A 317 2.36 46.37 14.11
C LYS A 317 2.00 45.68 15.42
N TYR A 318 0.73 45.77 15.83
CA TYR A 318 0.24 45.05 17.00
C TYR A 318 0.41 43.53 16.84
N LEU A 319 0.06 42.97 15.68
CA LEU A 319 0.21 41.52 15.42
C LEU A 319 1.68 41.10 15.53
N ALA A 320 2.59 41.83 14.89
CA ALA A 320 4.03 41.59 14.91
C ALA A 320 4.63 41.65 16.34
N SER A 321 4.12 42.54 17.17
CA SER A 321 4.58 42.67 18.56
C SER A 321 4.28 41.46 19.45
N LEU A 322 3.38 40.57 19.03
CA LEU A 322 3.00 39.36 19.76
C LEU A 322 4.02 38.22 19.61
N THR A 323 4.86 38.25 18.58
CA THR A 323 5.90 37.26 18.28
C THR A 323 7.23 37.95 17.97
N PRO A 324 7.84 38.62 18.96
CA PRO A 324 9.12 39.29 18.76
C PRO A 324 10.19 38.21 18.46
N GLY A 325 10.93 38.41 17.37
CA GLY A 325 11.96 37.47 16.92
C GLY A 325 11.59 36.56 15.76
N ASP A 326 10.32 36.47 15.37
CA ASP A 326 9.95 35.82 14.13
C ASP A 326 9.97 36.82 12.96
N ILE A 327 10.59 36.45 11.86
CA ILE A 327 10.79 37.30 10.68
C ILE A 327 9.46 37.67 9.99
N GLU A 328 8.42 36.88 10.14
CA GLU A 328 7.13 37.11 9.46
C GLU A 328 6.45 38.39 9.96
N GLY A 329 6.66 38.75 11.27
CA GLY A 329 6.17 40.00 11.82
C GLY A 329 6.76 41.25 11.14
N PRO A 330 8.08 41.44 11.15
CA PRO A 330 8.77 42.53 10.44
C PRO A 330 8.46 42.60 8.95
N ILE A 331 8.38 41.45 8.23
CA ILE A 331 8.00 41.41 6.82
C ILE A 331 6.56 41.91 6.62
N ALA A 332 5.63 41.50 7.48
CA ALA A 332 4.25 41.97 7.43
C ALA A 332 4.13 43.47 7.70
N VAL A 333 4.89 44.01 8.69
CA VAL A 333 4.95 45.44 8.98
C VAL A 333 5.51 46.22 7.80
N ALA A 334 6.60 45.74 7.18
CA ALA A 334 7.19 46.40 6.03
C ALA A 334 6.22 46.45 4.83
N ASN A 335 5.52 45.38 4.55
CA ASN A 335 4.48 45.37 3.51
C ASN A 335 3.38 46.40 3.79
N ALA A 336 2.84 46.41 5.02
CA ALA A 336 1.77 47.34 5.38
C ALA A 336 2.26 48.82 5.41
N ALA A 337 3.52 49.05 5.75
CA ALA A 337 4.16 50.38 5.74
C ALA A 337 4.37 50.90 4.31
N ILE A 338 4.84 50.01 3.39
CA ILE A 338 4.94 50.33 1.96
C ILE A 338 3.57 50.72 1.38
N ASP A 339 2.54 49.96 1.70
CA ASP A 339 1.17 50.27 1.24
C ASP A 339 0.62 51.56 1.83
N ALA A 340 1.12 51.99 3.00
CA ALA A 340 0.79 53.23 3.65
C ALA A 340 1.71 54.40 3.26
N HIS A 341 2.72 54.19 2.40
CA HIS A 341 3.78 55.12 2.03
C HIS A 341 4.61 55.63 3.23
N GLU A 342 4.70 54.83 4.30
CA GLU A 342 5.53 55.09 5.48
C GLU A 342 6.89 54.38 5.31
N TRP A 343 7.75 54.96 4.45
CA TRP A 343 9.00 54.38 4.00
C TRP A 343 10.01 54.16 5.13
N ASP A 344 10.15 55.14 6.04
CA ASP A 344 11.04 55.03 7.17
C ASP A 344 10.66 53.85 8.09
N GLU A 345 9.36 53.67 8.34
CA GLU A 345 8.88 52.54 9.14
C GLU A 345 9.13 51.21 8.46
N ALA A 346 8.96 51.14 7.12
CA ALA A 346 9.27 49.96 6.37
C ALA A 346 10.75 49.55 6.46
N ARG A 347 11.66 50.55 6.32
CA ARG A 347 13.11 50.35 6.49
C ARG A 347 13.45 49.92 7.92
N ALA A 348 12.90 50.58 8.92
CA ALA A 348 13.15 50.26 10.31
C ALA A 348 12.73 48.84 10.69
N ALA A 349 11.61 48.34 10.12
CA ALA A 349 11.14 46.99 10.34
C ALA A 349 12.09 45.95 9.76
N LEU A 350 12.72 46.24 8.60
CA LEU A 350 13.62 45.30 7.91
C LEU A 350 15.08 45.41 8.33
N ALA A 351 15.48 46.53 9.00
CA ALA A 351 16.87 46.81 9.36
C ALA A 351 17.60 45.65 10.07
N PRO A 352 16.98 44.92 11.04
CA PRO A 352 17.66 43.82 11.73
C PRO A 352 18.01 42.62 10.81
N TYR A 353 17.44 42.53 9.62
CA TYR A 353 17.61 41.41 8.70
C TYR A 353 18.48 41.71 7.47
N LEU A 354 19.11 42.91 7.43
CA LEU A 354 19.91 43.34 6.27
C LEU A 354 21.38 42.94 6.36
N ASP A 355 21.92 42.66 7.56
CA ASP A 355 23.36 42.63 7.83
C ASP A 355 24.09 41.33 7.40
N ALA A 356 23.43 40.16 7.34
CA ALA A 356 24.16 38.94 7.08
C ALA A 356 23.85 38.38 5.68
N ARG A 357 22.70 37.75 5.54
CA ARG A 357 22.16 37.18 4.30
C ARG A 357 20.66 37.39 4.27
N PRO A 358 20.20 38.56 3.82
CA PRO A 358 18.78 38.86 3.81
C PRO A 358 18.02 37.87 2.94
N PRO A 359 16.87 37.32 3.40
CA PRO A 359 16.01 36.47 2.60
C PRO A 359 15.50 37.18 1.35
N ALA A 360 15.09 36.43 0.32
CA ALA A 360 14.66 37.00 -0.94
C ALA A 360 13.48 37.96 -0.79
N ARG A 361 12.51 37.66 0.09
CA ARG A 361 11.38 38.57 0.38
C ARG A 361 11.84 39.89 0.99
N VAL A 362 12.81 39.87 1.88
CA VAL A 362 13.38 41.10 2.48
C VAL A 362 14.04 41.97 1.41
N CYS A 363 14.87 41.36 0.52
CA CYS A 363 15.48 42.07 -0.58
C CYS A 363 14.44 42.66 -1.55
N THR A 364 13.39 41.92 -1.85
CA THR A 364 12.29 42.39 -2.71
C THR A 364 11.54 43.56 -2.10
N LEU A 365 11.30 43.54 -0.78
CA LEU A 365 10.68 44.64 -0.08
C LEU A 365 11.57 45.90 -0.07
N MET A 366 12.88 45.74 0.13
CA MET A 366 13.83 46.86 0.00
C MET A 366 13.82 47.44 -1.41
N ALA A 367 13.78 46.62 -2.45
CA ALA A 367 13.61 47.11 -3.82
C ALA A 367 12.33 47.92 -4.01
N ARG A 368 11.19 47.48 -3.44
CA ARG A 368 9.92 48.22 -3.47
C ARG A 368 10.00 49.56 -2.73
N ILE A 369 10.73 49.62 -1.64
CA ILE A 369 10.95 50.86 -0.88
C ILE A 369 11.75 51.86 -1.71
N GLU A 370 12.89 51.43 -2.29
CA GLU A 370 13.75 52.32 -3.11
C GLU A 370 13.01 52.82 -4.37
N ALA A 371 12.23 51.97 -4.99
CA ALA A 371 11.43 52.35 -6.16
C ALA A 371 10.28 53.32 -5.81
N GLY A 372 9.61 53.10 -4.63
CA GLY A 372 8.43 53.88 -4.27
C GLY A 372 8.75 55.23 -3.63
N GLU A 373 9.83 55.34 -2.85
CA GLU A 373 10.21 56.54 -2.14
C GLU A 373 10.98 57.53 -3.04
N LEU A 374 12.06 57.08 -3.67
CA LEU A 374 12.99 57.92 -4.41
C LEU A 374 12.92 57.73 -5.91
N GLY A 375 12.22 56.71 -6.40
CA GLY A 375 12.22 56.32 -7.81
C GLY A 375 13.59 55.84 -8.30
N ASP A 376 14.50 55.45 -7.38
CA ASP A 376 15.87 55.06 -7.69
C ASP A 376 15.91 53.67 -8.30
N LYS A 377 15.85 53.62 -9.64
CA LYS A 377 15.96 52.41 -10.42
C LYS A 377 17.31 51.69 -10.30
N GLY A 378 18.38 52.40 -9.90
CA GLY A 378 19.69 51.81 -9.67
C GLY A 378 19.68 50.94 -8.42
N ARG A 379 19.24 51.48 -7.30
CA ARG A 379 19.11 50.75 -6.02
C ARG A 379 18.04 49.66 -6.07
N GLU A 380 16.91 49.91 -6.76
CA GLU A 380 15.91 48.90 -7.03
C GLU A 380 16.51 47.65 -7.67
N ARG A 381 17.25 47.83 -8.77
CA ARG A 381 17.92 46.74 -9.48
C ARG A 381 18.97 46.03 -8.64
N GLU A 382 19.71 46.77 -7.81
CA GLU A 382 20.71 46.21 -6.91
C GLU A 382 20.03 45.25 -5.90
N TRP A 383 18.94 45.67 -5.28
CA TRP A 383 18.19 44.82 -4.34
C TRP A 383 17.54 43.63 -5.02
N LEU A 384 16.99 43.78 -6.22
CA LEU A 384 16.46 42.65 -7.00
C LEU A 384 17.57 41.66 -7.39
N ALA A 385 18.77 42.13 -7.73
CA ALA A 385 19.92 41.27 -8.00
C ALA A 385 20.39 40.51 -6.74
N ARG A 386 20.29 41.13 -5.56
CA ARG A 386 20.53 40.46 -4.27
C ARG A 386 19.45 39.41 -4.00
N ALA A 387 18.16 39.69 -4.28
CA ALA A 387 17.06 38.76 -4.10
C ALA A 387 17.25 37.45 -4.89
N LEU A 388 17.80 37.54 -6.11
CA LEU A 388 18.09 36.36 -6.94
C LEU A 388 19.17 35.43 -6.36
N ARG A 389 20.04 35.96 -5.51
CA ARG A 389 21.14 35.22 -4.86
C ARG A 389 20.90 34.96 -3.39
N ALA A 390 19.78 35.45 -2.87
CA ALA A 390 19.42 35.34 -1.47
C ALA A 390 19.02 33.90 -1.09
N PRO A 391 19.13 33.53 0.19
CA PRO A 391 18.53 32.31 0.68
C PRO A 391 17.04 32.26 0.36
N ARG A 392 16.55 31.08 0.03
CA ARG A 392 15.12 30.88 -0.26
C ARG A 392 14.28 31.17 0.97
N ASP A 393 13.16 31.80 0.76
CA ASP A 393 12.18 32.05 1.80
C ASP A 393 11.49 30.76 2.25
N ARG A 394 10.84 30.83 3.42
CA ARG A 394 9.96 29.75 3.88
C ARG A 394 8.86 29.53 2.84
N ALA A 395 8.54 28.26 2.60
CA ALA A 395 7.47 27.80 1.72
C ALA A 395 6.80 26.55 2.29
N TRP A 396 5.68 26.16 1.76
CA TRP A 396 5.06 24.89 2.07
C TRP A 396 5.84 23.75 1.41
N ILE A 397 6.41 22.85 2.21
CA ILE A 397 7.27 21.76 1.73
C ILE A 397 6.73 20.43 2.21
N ALA A 398 6.57 19.50 1.27
CA ALA A 398 6.22 18.10 1.54
C ALA A 398 7.03 17.19 0.60
N ASP A 399 7.75 16.21 1.15
CA ASP A 399 8.47 15.18 0.36
C ASP A 399 9.37 15.77 -0.75
N GLY A 400 10.02 16.90 -0.49
CA GLY A 400 10.85 17.61 -1.46
C GLY A 400 10.09 18.48 -2.47
N TYR A 401 8.76 18.42 -2.49
CA TYR A 401 7.91 19.30 -3.28
C TYR A 401 7.71 20.64 -2.57
N ILE A 402 7.98 21.74 -3.27
CA ILE A 402 7.82 23.12 -2.78
C ILE A 402 6.56 23.70 -3.41
N SER A 403 5.69 24.27 -2.58
CA SER A 403 4.45 24.91 -3.00
C SER A 403 4.28 26.28 -2.36
N ASP A 404 3.78 27.23 -3.15
CA ASP A 404 3.40 28.56 -2.66
C ASP A 404 2.08 28.52 -1.86
N ARG A 405 1.30 27.43 -2.02
CA ARG A 405 0.01 27.24 -1.36
C ARG A 405 0.02 25.96 -0.56
N TRP A 406 -0.63 25.99 0.57
CA TRP A 406 -0.85 24.78 1.33
C TRP A 406 -1.76 23.79 0.58
N LEU A 407 -1.36 22.51 0.61
CA LEU A 407 -2.15 21.40 0.09
C LEU A 407 -2.41 20.38 1.21
N PRO A 408 -3.61 19.76 1.28
CA PRO A 408 -3.94 18.79 2.33
C PRO A 408 -3.18 17.46 2.17
N VAL A 409 -2.77 17.16 0.94
CA VAL A 409 -2.15 15.89 0.57
C VAL A 409 -0.87 16.17 -0.24
N SER A 410 0.19 15.46 0.07
CA SER A 410 1.43 15.54 -0.72
C SER A 410 1.20 15.01 -2.14
N PRO A 411 1.55 15.77 -3.20
CA PRO A 411 1.43 15.31 -4.57
C PRO A 411 2.41 14.18 -4.91
N VAL A 412 3.48 14.03 -4.12
CA VAL A 412 4.52 13.00 -4.34
C VAL A 412 4.11 11.68 -3.71
N THR A 413 3.91 11.67 -2.40
CA THR A 413 3.60 10.43 -1.66
C THR A 413 2.11 10.20 -1.46
N GLY A 414 1.30 11.27 -1.54
CA GLY A 414 -0.12 11.24 -1.19
C GLY A 414 -0.38 11.20 0.31
N ALA A 415 0.62 11.49 1.12
CA ALA A 415 0.46 11.55 2.56
C ALA A 415 -0.34 12.77 2.98
N VAL A 416 -1.32 12.56 3.86
CA VAL A 416 -2.06 13.63 4.54
C VAL A 416 -1.18 14.20 5.65
N ASP A 417 -1.16 15.55 5.82
CA ASP A 417 -0.31 16.27 6.80
C ASP A 417 1.19 16.26 6.46
N GLY A 418 1.53 16.17 5.18
CA GLY A 418 2.93 16.19 4.74
C GLY A 418 3.53 17.59 4.63
N PHE A 419 2.72 18.67 4.55
CA PHE A 419 3.20 20.01 4.33
C PHE A 419 3.60 20.73 5.62
N GLU A 420 4.84 21.21 5.64
CA GLU A 420 5.40 22.05 6.70
C GLU A 420 5.82 23.41 6.13
N TRP A 421 5.59 24.49 6.90
CA TRP A 421 6.08 25.83 6.58
C TRP A 421 7.51 25.99 7.05
N LYS A 422 8.47 25.84 6.13
CA LYS A 422 9.90 25.92 6.44
C LYS A 422 10.71 26.43 5.25
N ALA A 423 11.93 26.91 5.50
CA ALA A 423 12.85 27.24 4.43
C ALA A 423 13.30 25.95 3.71
N PRO A 424 13.28 25.93 2.38
CA PRO A 424 13.87 24.83 1.62
C PRO A 424 15.33 24.70 2.01
N VAL A 425 15.76 23.49 2.33
CA VAL A 425 17.18 23.20 2.47
C VAL A 425 17.75 23.29 1.06
N ASP A 426 18.51 24.37 0.77
CA ASP A 426 19.29 24.39 -0.46
C ASP A 426 20.19 23.16 -0.40
N ALA A 427 20.07 22.27 -1.39
CA ALA A 427 21.01 21.18 -1.53
C ALA A 427 22.39 21.82 -1.68
N ILE A 428 23.13 21.89 -0.59
CA ILE A 428 24.51 22.33 -0.54
C ILE A 428 25.28 21.26 -1.30
N GLY A 429 25.57 21.51 -2.58
CA GLY A 429 26.26 20.53 -3.39
C GLY A 429 26.24 20.82 -4.87
N ARG A 430 26.74 21.98 -5.29
CA ARG A 430 27.47 22.08 -6.55
C ARG A 430 28.96 22.18 -6.25
N GLY A 431 29.48 21.19 -5.59
CA GLY A 431 30.88 20.87 -5.42
C GLY A 431 30.90 19.38 -5.21
N ASP A 432 31.31 18.68 -6.17
CA ASP A 432 31.96 17.36 -6.31
C ASP A 432 31.87 16.33 -5.14
N ASP A 433 30.80 16.36 -4.38
CA ASP A 433 30.55 15.35 -3.36
C ASP A 433 29.26 14.59 -3.70
N THR A 434 29.44 13.32 -3.97
CA THR A 434 28.44 12.28 -4.09
C THR A 434 27.27 12.52 -3.14
N LEU A 435 26.11 12.74 -3.72
CA LEU A 435 24.84 12.69 -2.99
C LEU A 435 24.76 11.34 -2.27
N VAL A 436 25.05 11.31 -0.99
CA VAL A 436 24.57 10.26 -0.10
C VAL A 436 23.06 10.53 0.01
N ILE A 437 22.29 9.91 -0.89
CA ILE A 437 20.88 9.71 -0.66
C ILE A 437 20.84 8.80 0.56
N GLU A 438 20.59 9.35 1.72
CA GLU A 438 20.12 8.54 2.84
C GLU A 438 18.81 7.93 2.36
N GLU A 439 18.90 6.72 1.81
CA GLU A 439 17.74 5.86 1.60
C GLU A 439 17.10 5.71 2.97
N ARG A 440 16.05 6.48 3.21
CA ARG A 440 15.15 6.22 4.32
C ARG A 440 14.69 4.77 4.10
N PRO A 441 14.99 3.86 5.02
CA PRO A 441 14.62 2.46 4.82
C PRO A 441 13.13 2.45 4.51
N ALA A 442 12.78 1.88 3.35
CA ALA A 442 11.39 1.62 3.02
C ALA A 442 10.77 0.93 4.24
N PRO A 443 9.53 1.30 4.64
CA PRO A 443 8.88 0.66 5.77
C PRO A 443 9.00 -0.84 5.53
N ALA A 444 9.65 -1.51 6.48
CA ALA A 444 9.91 -2.93 6.41
C ALA A 444 8.58 -3.61 6.06
N VAL A 445 8.53 -4.24 4.90
CA VAL A 445 7.49 -5.20 4.59
C VAL A 445 7.58 -6.20 5.72
N VAL A 446 6.62 -6.14 6.65
CA VAL A 446 6.52 -7.09 7.74
C VAL A 446 6.40 -8.45 7.07
N ALA A 447 7.51 -9.18 7.09
CA ALA A 447 7.51 -10.57 6.68
C ALA A 447 6.48 -11.30 7.56
N PRO A 448 5.68 -12.20 7.01
CA PRO A 448 4.75 -12.99 7.82
C PRO A 448 5.57 -13.68 8.92
N PRO A 449 5.03 -13.78 10.16
CA PRO A 449 5.74 -14.42 11.25
C PRO A 449 6.16 -15.83 10.83
N PRO A 450 7.36 -16.30 11.21
CA PRO A 450 7.80 -17.65 10.91
C PRO A 450 6.83 -18.63 11.56
N LEU A 451 6.33 -19.58 10.77
CA LEU A 451 5.54 -20.70 11.24
C LEU A 451 6.34 -21.43 12.32
N VAL A 452 5.82 -21.45 13.55
CA VAL A 452 6.38 -22.20 14.66
C VAL A 452 6.44 -23.66 14.25
N ALA A 453 7.67 -24.20 14.16
CA ALA A 453 7.89 -25.60 13.96
C ALA A 453 7.41 -26.37 15.21
N PRO A 454 6.81 -27.57 15.07
CA PRO A 454 6.45 -28.39 16.21
C PRO A 454 7.72 -28.81 16.97
N PRO A 455 7.65 -28.99 18.30
CA PRO A 455 8.81 -29.31 19.11
C PRO A 455 9.40 -30.66 18.70
N ALA A 456 10.69 -30.66 18.42
CA ALA A 456 11.46 -31.87 18.16
C ALA A 456 11.52 -32.71 19.45
N GLU A 457 11.20 -33.98 19.32
CA GLU A 457 11.38 -34.99 20.36
C GLU A 457 12.86 -35.09 20.75
N VAL A 458 13.10 -35.06 22.06
CA VAL A 458 14.42 -35.21 22.66
C VAL A 458 14.77 -36.70 22.66
N PRO A 459 15.87 -37.16 22.05
CA PRO A 459 16.41 -38.48 22.34
C PRO A 459 17.28 -38.45 23.60
N ALA A 460 17.08 -39.44 24.44
CA ALA A 460 17.76 -39.65 25.70
C ALA A 460 19.24 -40.00 25.53
N ARG A 461 20.04 -39.46 26.47
CA ARG A 461 21.28 -39.93 27.07
C ARG A 461 22.20 -40.88 26.29
N GLY A 462 23.44 -40.44 26.17
CA GLY A 462 24.57 -41.34 26.02
C GLY A 462 25.89 -40.61 25.73
N GLU A 463 26.75 -40.64 26.73
CA GLU A 463 28.20 -40.54 26.67
C GLU A 463 28.92 -39.20 26.71
N VAL A 464 29.53 -39.00 27.85
CA VAL A 464 30.58 -38.05 28.22
C VAL A 464 31.84 -38.41 27.43
N ILE A 465 32.36 -37.53 26.59
CA ILE A 465 33.72 -37.58 26.08
C ILE A 465 34.51 -36.40 26.63
N ASP A 466 35.56 -36.76 27.33
CA ASP A 466 36.57 -35.99 28.05
C ASP A 466 37.35 -35.09 27.09
N VAL A 467 37.30 -33.77 27.28
CA VAL A 467 38.10 -32.78 26.55
C VAL A 467 39.27 -32.35 27.43
N ASN A 468 40.30 -33.18 27.47
CA ASN A 468 41.60 -32.75 27.99
C ASN A 468 42.74 -33.63 27.44
N LYS A 469 43.11 -33.39 26.17
CA LYS A 469 44.45 -33.68 25.66
C LYS A 469 44.61 -33.06 24.27
N GLU A 470 45.31 -31.99 24.23
CA GLU A 470 46.32 -31.62 23.24
C GLU A 470 46.51 -30.09 23.23
N LYS A 471 47.19 -29.64 24.27
CA LYS A 471 48.12 -28.53 24.21
C LYS A 471 49.49 -29.15 24.11
N GLU A 472 50.07 -29.02 22.97
CA GLU A 472 51.49 -28.91 22.69
C GLU A 472 51.75 -29.32 21.24
N ASP A 473 52.11 -28.38 20.49
CA ASP A 473 53.00 -28.36 19.36
C ASP A 473 52.55 -27.41 18.25
N ARG A 474 53.11 -26.27 18.21
CA ARG A 474 53.90 -25.72 17.13
C ARG A 474 53.77 -24.23 16.94
N ALA A 475 54.63 -23.54 17.63
CA ALA A 475 55.16 -22.29 17.14
C ALA A 475 56.10 -22.58 15.97
N ALA A 476 55.78 -22.13 14.77
CA ALA A 476 56.72 -21.69 13.73
C ALA A 476 56.02 -21.11 12.52
N ALA A 477 56.19 -19.81 12.34
CA ALA A 477 56.33 -19.08 11.09
C ALA A 477 55.42 -19.43 9.90
N LYS A 478 54.56 -18.49 9.50
CA LYS A 478 54.61 -17.88 8.14
C LYS A 478 53.64 -16.69 8.03
N THR A 479 54.21 -15.61 7.55
CA THR A 479 53.62 -14.33 7.16
C THR A 479 52.32 -14.48 6.34
N PRO A 480 51.28 -13.70 6.60
CA PRO A 480 50.06 -13.71 5.74
C PRO A 480 50.33 -13.05 4.39
N PRO A 481 49.82 -13.60 3.28
CA PRO A 481 49.88 -12.96 1.99
C PRO A 481 48.93 -11.74 1.93
N ALA A 482 49.36 -10.71 1.18
CA ALA A 482 48.67 -9.47 0.96
C ALA A 482 47.27 -9.68 0.34
N PRO A 483 46.29 -8.77 0.59
CA PRO A 483 44.96 -8.88 0.04
C PRO A 483 44.95 -8.69 -1.48
N PRO A 484 44.09 -9.41 -2.22
CA PRO A 484 43.98 -9.26 -3.67
C PRO A 484 43.49 -7.88 -4.05
N GLN A 485 44.13 -7.27 -5.03
CA GLN A 485 43.75 -6.00 -5.62
C GLN A 485 42.37 -6.13 -6.28
N PRO A 486 41.50 -5.10 -6.22
CA PRO A 486 40.22 -5.12 -6.90
C PRO A 486 40.41 -5.12 -8.44
N PRO A 487 39.51 -5.78 -9.19
CA PRO A 487 39.62 -5.85 -10.63
C PRO A 487 39.48 -4.47 -11.25
N THR A 488 40.42 -4.13 -12.12
CA THR A 488 40.41 -2.93 -12.96
C THR A 488 39.11 -2.83 -13.74
N ARG A 489 38.43 -1.71 -13.53
CA ARG A 489 37.21 -1.32 -14.25
C ARG A 489 37.54 -1.19 -15.75
N PRO A 490 36.78 -1.81 -16.67
CA PRO A 490 36.97 -1.60 -18.08
C PRO A 490 36.60 -0.15 -18.46
N GLU A 491 37.46 0.47 -19.25
CA GLU A 491 37.25 1.82 -19.80
C GLU A 491 35.91 1.91 -20.55
N PRO A 492 35.15 3.02 -20.40
CA PRO A 492 33.92 3.21 -21.13
C PRO A 492 34.20 3.37 -22.62
N LYS A 493 33.60 2.55 -23.45
CA LYS A 493 33.59 2.70 -24.92
C LYS A 493 33.06 4.08 -25.29
N PRO A 494 33.68 4.78 -26.27
CA PRO A 494 33.21 6.09 -26.71
C PRO A 494 31.77 5.98 -27.24
N LYS A 495 30.91 6.89 -26.80
CA LYS A 495 29.53 7.01 -27.31
C LYS A 495 29.62 7.39 -28.79
N PRO A 496 28.77 6.83 -29.66
CA PRO A 496 28.71 7.25 -31.05
C PRO A 496 28.33 8.74 -31.12
N ALA A 497 29.08 9.50 -31.89
CA ALA A 497 28.83 10.92 -32.17
C ALA A 497 27.45 11.04 -32.84
N ILE A 498 26.56 11.84 -32.21
CA ILE A 498 25.29 12.21 -32.82
C ILE A 498 25.64 13.15 -33.98
N PHE A 499 25.43 12.68 -35.20
CA PHE A 499 25.55 13.48 -36.42
C PHE A 499 24.36 14.46 -36.42
N VAL A 500 24.64 15.73 -36.18
CA VAL A 500 23.70 16.83 -36.41
C VAL A 500 23.95 17.30 -37.83
N PRO A 501 23.03 17.12 -38.79
CA PRO A 501 23.20 17.66 -40.12
C PRO A 501 23.18 19.20 -40.05
N GLU A 502 24.21 19.85 -40.58
CA GLU A 502 24.23 21.31 -40.83
C GLU A 502 23.07 21.65 -41.77
N ARG A 503 22.27 22.64 -41.39
CA ARG A 503 21.22 23.19 -42.25
C ARG A 503 21.86 23.74 -43.53
N PRO A 504 21.30 23.43 -44.71
CA PRO A 504 21.74 24.07 -45.95
C PRO A 504 21.43 25.57 -45.90
N PRO A 505 22.30 26.45 -46.53
CA PRO A 505 22.20 27.90 -46.40
C PRO A 505 21.05 28.57 -47.15
N ASP A 506 20.13 27.84 -47.79
CA ASP A 506 19.08 28.38 -48.66
C ASP A 506 17.68 27.85 -48.29
N ASP A 507 17.26 27.96 -47.02
CA ASP A 507 15.88 27.75 -46.67
C ASP A 507 15.14 29.12 -46.62
N PRO A 508 14.31 29.49 -47.63
CA PRO A 508 13.50 30.69 -47.57
C PRO A 508 12.41 30.50 -46.55
N GLY A 509 12.52 31.20 -45.40
CA GLY A 509 11.58 31.17 -44.29
C GLY A 509 10.15 31.28 -44.79
N VAL A 510 9.30 30.43 -44.27
CA VAL A 510 7.83 30.42 -44.48
C VAL A 510 7.32 31.81 -44.08
N ALA A 511 6.75 32.53 -45.03
CA ALA A 511 6.11 33.82 -44.81
C ALA A 511 5.04 33.67 -43.72
N GLN A 512 5.13 34.46 -42.67
CA GLN A 512 4.05 34.62 -41.67
C GLN A 512 2.85 35.21 -42.40
N THR A 513 1.87 34.38 -42.69
CA THR A 513 0.51 34.83 -43.03
C THR A 513 -0.11 35.38 -41.76
N GLU A 514 -0.25 36.70 -41.73
CA GLU A 514 -1.10 37.41 -40.77
C GLU A 514 -2.50 36.77 -40.81
N ILE A 515 -2.92 36.16 -39.69
CA ILE A 515 -4.28 35.74 -39.50
C ILE A 515 -5.04 36.98 -39.09
N GLU A 516 -5.79 37.58 -40.04
CA GLU A 516 -6.83 38.58 -39.76
C GLU A 516 -7.86 37.93 -38.81
N GLU A 517 -7.88 38.37 -37.56
CA GLU A 517 -8.95 38.09 -36.62
C GLU A 517 -10.25 38.76 -37.12
N SER A 518 -11.15 37.96 -37.65
CA SER A 518 -12.50 38.34 -37.98
C SER A 518 -13.37 38.34 -36.70
N PRO A 519 -14.10 39.45 -36.37
CA PRO A 519 -14.80 39.59 -35.07
C PRO A 519 -16.09 38.80 -34.93
N ASN A 520 -16.38 37.78 -35.74
CA ASN A 520 -17.71 37.16 -35.82
C ASN A 520 -17.79 35.69 -35.34
N SER A 521 -16.79 35.18 -34.61
CA SER A 521 -16.82 33.79 -34.13
C SER A 521 -17.45 33.59 -32.73
N LEU A 522 -17.67 34.68 -31.97
CA LEU A 522 -18.26 34.58 -30.62
C LEU A 522 -19.81 34.69 -30.58
N GLU A 523 -20.46 35.11 -31.65
CA GLU A 523 -21.91 35.20 -31.69
C GLU A 523 -22.62 33.89 -32.12
N ARG A 524 -21.90 32.96 -32.75
CA ARG A 524 -22.47 31.65 -33.16
C ARG A 524 -22.53 30.60 -32.07
N LEU A 525 -21.79 30.79 -30.98
CA LEU A 525 -21.84 29.86 -29.83
C LEU A 525 -22.91 30.19 -28.79
N ARG A 526 -23.54 31.40 -28.89
CA ARG A 526 -24.64 31.79 -27.98
C ARG A 526 -26.03 31.34 -28.40
N THR A 527 -26.22 30.91 -29.65
CA THR A 527 -27.54 30.50 -30.16
C THR A 527 -27.77 29.00 -30.22
N ALA A 528 -26.79 28.17 -29.84
CA ALA A 528 -26.92 26.71 -29.83
C ALA A 528 -27.32 26.10 -28.46
N GLN A 529 -27.57 26.93 -27.43
CA GLN A 529 -27.92 26.46 -26.08
C GLN A 529 -29.39 26.68 -25.67
N PHE A 530 -30.24 27.11 -26.60
CA PHE A 530 -31.69 27.15 -26.38
C PHE A 530 -32.41 26.61 -27.63
N ARG A 531 -32.44 25.30 -27.76
CA ARG A 531 -33.47 24.52 -28.43
C ARG A 531 -33.46 23.09 -27.91
#